data_b27cad0fe434ca35f9a66c63f8001eda
#
_entry.id   b27cad0fe434ca35f9a66c63f8001eda
#
_cell.length_a   1.000
_cell.length_b   1.000
_cell.length_c   1.000
_cell.angle_alpha   90.00
_cell.angle_beta   90.00
_cell.angle_gamma   90.00
#
_symmetry.space_group_name_H-M   'P 1'
#
loop_
_entity.id
_entity.type
_entity.pdbx_description
1 polymer ?
#
loop_
_entity_poly.entity_id
_entity_poly.type
_entity_poly.pdbx_seq_one_letter_code
_entity_poly.pdbx_strand_id
1 'polypeptide(L)'
;DAYEYLMRHFATESGKSKGQFYTPAEVSRTIAQLIGIGPHNSNRQTTAYDPTCGSGSLLLKLAAEAVNKITLYGQEVSATTAGLARMNMILHDFPDASVQSGNTLADPKFKDGERLKTFDYVVANPPFSDKSWSSGLTPDADPFQRFGWGVPPAKQGDYAYLLHILRSLKASGKGACILPHGVLFRGNAEGAIRKQLVDSGTLVGIVGLPANLFYGTGIPACILLLDKDNANARRGIFMIDASKGFLKDGNKNRLREQDIHRIVDTFRKAQDVPGFARMVGFDEIRSAKNDYNLNLPRYIDSSAAEDVQDIEGHLQGGIPQRDVDALHAYWDKMPALRTALFASAGRPGYLQLRLPQADIKPAILGHGQFQAFQHAVAALHAQWAKSTRPSLVDFGQNGSPKQFIHTVSESLLAAYAKAPLLDAYSIYQHLMDYWAQTMQDDAYLLAAEGWQVHTTVETNKKGKATGWACDLIPKPLVVARYFAAEQQALEAAATALDTASSALEALEEEHGGEDMAFAGFDKVNAAQVKDRLREIGKDKDAAEERDVLKAWLKHAEDVADLKKQLKTLDAELDAKAFAQYPQLSVDEIQTLVVDDKWLAALSAAVHGEVERVSQALTKRVKELAERYAAPLPQLAA
;
A
#
# COMPACT_ATOMS: atom_id res chain seq x y z
N ASP A 1 7.66 17.41 -1.89
CA ASP A 1 6.87 16.52 -2.77
C ASP A 1 7.03 16.86 -4.26
N ALA A 2 6.89 18.13 -4.70
CA ALA A 2 7.07 18.51 -6.10
C ALA A 2 8.49 18.18 -6.63
N TYR A 3 9.52 18.41 -5.82
CA TYR A 3 10.90 18.08 -6.18
C TYR A 3 11.12 16.57 -6.28
N GLU A 4 10.61 15.79 -5.35
CA GLU A 4 10.66 14.32 -5.40
C GLU A 4 9.91 13.77 -6.62
N TYR A 5 8.75 14.35 -6.94
CA TYR A 5 7.99 14.02 -8.15
C TYR A 5 8.81 14.27 -9.42
N LEU A 6 9.43 15.44 -9.53
CA LEU A 6 10.28 15.79 -10.68
C LEU A 6 11.49 14.86 -10.79
N MET A 7 12.17 14.56 -9.68
CA MET A 7 13.31 13.65 -9.66
C MET A 7 12.92 12.23 -10.06
N ARG A 8 11.77 11.76 -9.61
CA ARG A 8 11.19 10.47 -10.03
C ARG A 8 10.91 10.44 -11.53
N HIS A 9 10.35 11.51 -12.06
CA HIS A 9 10.04 11.66 -13.47
C HIS A 9 11.30 11.65 -14.34
N PHE A 10 12.30 12.44 -13.96
CA PHE A 10 13.61 12.46 -14.64
C PHE A 10 14.34 11.12 -14.57
N ALA A 11 14.27 10.40 -13.45
CA ALA A 11 14.84 9.08 -13.32
C ALA A 11 14.18 8.05 -14.25
N THR A 12 12.89 8.22 -14.53
CA THR A 12 12.12 7.35 -15.42
C THR A 12 12.41 7.65 -16.90
N GLU A 13 12.52 8.92 -17.29
CA GLU A 13 12.71 9.34 -18.69
C GLU A 13 14.16 9.22 -19.17
N SER A 14 15.15 9.40 -18.29
CA SER A 14 16.54 9.48 -18.71
C SER A 14 17.13 8.19 -19.26
N GLY A 15 16.44 7.03 -19.12
CA GLY A 15 16.85 5.75 -19.73
C GLY A 15 18.30 5.32 -19.44
N LYS A 16 19.07 6.13 -18.74
CA LYS A 16 20.51 5.97 -18.51
C LYS A 16 20.76 5.36 -17.13
N SER A 17 21.14 4.12 -17.19
CA SER A 17 22.01 3.37 -16.29
C SER A 17 21.67 3.28 -14.79
N LYS A 18 21.14 2.12 -14.41
CA LYS A 18 21.55 1.38 -13.20
C LYS A 18 21.26 1.99 -11.83
N GLY A 19 20.06 2.52 -11.57
CA GLY A 19 19.67 2.86 -10.19
C GLY A 19 20.50 3.95 -9.49
N GLN A 20 21.38 4.64 -10.21
CA GLN A 20 22.41 5.52 -9.67
C GLN A 20 21.90 6.91 -9.26
N PHE A 21 20.70 7.31 -9.68
CA PHE A 21 20.26 8.69 -9.50
C PHE A 21 19.25 8.92 -8.38
N TYR A 22 18.43 7.93 -8.05
CA TYR A 22 17.35 8.12 -7.12
C TYR A 22 17.02 6.83 -6.36
N THR A 23 17.13 6.89 -5.05
CA THR A 23 16.64 5.83 -4.17
C THR A 23 15.13 6.01 -3.97
N PRO A 24 14.29 4.98 -4.20
CA PRO A 24 12.87 5.08 -3.95
C PRO A 24 12.57 5.63 -2.55
N ALA A 25 11.62 6.56 -2.45
CA ALA A 25 11.32 7.27 -1.21
C ALA A 25 10.95 6.31 -0.07
N GLU A 26 10.21 5.24 -0.39
CA GLU A 26 9.83 4.19 0.55
C GLU A 26 11.04 3.41 1.09
N VAL A 27 12.04 3.14 0.26
CA VAL A 27 13.29 2.48 0.70
C VAL A 27 14.11 3.42 1.58
N SER A 28 14.21 4.69 1.20
CA SER A 28 14.90 5.73 2.00
C SER A 28 14.26 5.89 3.38
N ARG A 29 12.92 5.89 3.46
CA ARG A 29 12.17 5.93 4.72
C ARG A 29 12.41 4.67 5.56
N THR A 30 12.38 3.50 4.93
CA THR A 30 12.67 2.24 5.61
C THR A 30 14.04 2.27 6.26
N ILE A 31 15.09 2.72 5.56
CA ILE A 31 16.45 2.84 6.11
C ILE A 31 16.48 3.84 7.26
N ALA A 32 15.89 5.03 7.09
CA ALA A 32 15.89 6.05 8.12
C ALA A 32 15.27 5.57 9.43
N GLN A 33 14.19 4.78 9.34
CA GLN A 33 13.53 4.20 10.50
C GLN A 33 14.28 3.00 11.09
N LEU A 34 14.91 2.16 10.26
CA LEU A 34 15.70 1.00 10.71
C LEU A 34 16.98 1.39 11.44
N ILE A 35 17.64 2.47 11.03
CA ILE A 35 18.89 2.94 11.65
C ILE A 35 18.67 3.47 13.08
N GLY A 36 17.41 3.79 13.40
CA GLY A 36 16.99 4.13 14.75
C GLY A 36 17.37 5.52 15.20
N ILE A 37 17.59 6.47 14.28
CA ILE A 37 17.72 7.88 14.63
C ILE A 37 16.35 8.44 15.05
N GLY A 38 16.35 9.31 16.06
CA GLY A 38 15.12 9.93 16.55
C GLY A 38 15.41 11.12 17.46
N PRO A 39 14.37 11.80 17.98
CA PRO A 39 14.51 13.02 18.79
C PRO A 39 15.28 12.81 20.09
N HIS A 40 15.30 11.57 20.62
CA HIS A 40 15.94 11.27 21.90
C HIS A 40 17.46 10.99 21.78
N ASN A 41 17.94 10.68 20.57
CA ASN A 41 19.33 10.30 20.31
C ASN A 41 19.99 11.14 19.22
N SER A 42 19.43 12.30 18.91
CA SER A 42 19.97 13.23 17.92
C SER A 42 19.91 14.68 18.41
N ASN A 43 20.86 15.49 17.97
CA ASN A 43 20.98 16.91 18.24
C ASN A 43 21.80 17.59 17.12
N ARG A 44 22.07 18.89 17.20
CA ARG A 44 22.83 19.64 16.19
C ARG A 44 24.27 19.15 15.98
N GLN A 45 24.85 18.45 16.95
CA GLN A 45 26.20 17.89 16.84
C GLN A 45 26.20 16.48 16.21
N THR A 46 25.03 15.87 16.08
CA THR A 46 24.86 14.59 15.40
C THR A 46 25.13 14.76 13.92
N THR A 47 25.98 13.90 13.39
CA THR A 47 26.46 13.96 12.01
C THR A 47 25.95 12.77 11.20
N ALA A 48 25.43 13.03 10.00
CA ALA A 48 25.03 11.99 9.05
C ALA A 48 25.77 12.18 7.72
N TYR A 49 26.22 11.07 7.13
CA TYR A 49 26.99 11.06 5.89
C TYR A 49 26.45 10.06 4.89
N ASP A 50 26.43 10.47 3.63
CA ASP A 50 26.17 9.60 2.48
C ASP A 50 27.32 9.76 1.46
N PRO A 51 28.17 8.72 1.28
CA PRO A 51 29.30 8.75 0.35
C PRO A 51 28.91 8.71 -1.13
N THR A 52 27.64 8.45 -1.44
CA THR A 52 27.08 8.36 -2.81
C THR A 52 25.73 9.03 -2.87
N CYS A 53 25.65 10.28 -2.38
CA CYS A 53 24.40 10.89 -1.95
C CYS A 53 23.37 11.15 -3.07
N GLY A 54 23.75 11.05 -4.33
CA GLY A 54 22.83 11.32 -5.44
C GLY A 54 22.16 12.68 -5.29
N SER A 55 20.83 12.70 -5.25
CA SER A 55 20.02 13.90 -5.00
C SER A 55 19.94 14.33 -3.53
N GLY A 56 20.56 13.59 -2.60
CA GLY A 56 20.49 13.85 -1.16
C GLY A 56 19.21 13.36 -0.47
N SER A 57 18.31 12.71 -1.19
CA SER A 57 17.00 12.29 -0.65
C SER A 57 17.12 11.35 0.55
N LEU A 58 18.08 10.42 0.55
CA LEU A 58 18.28 9.51 1.67
C LEU A 58 18.72 10.25 2.96
N LEU A 59 19.63 11.23 2.84
CA LEU A 59 20.02 12.09 3.96
C LEU A 59 18.86 12.89 4.51
N LEU A 60 18.01 13.43 3.65
CA LEU A 60 16.84 14.22 4.06
C LEU A 60 15.79 13.36 4.78
N LYS A 61 15.59 12.09 4.36
CA LYS A 61 14.69 11.17 5.09
C LYS A 61 15.26 10.83 6.48
N LEU A 62 16.59 10.68 6.58
CA LEU A 62 17.25 10.48 7.88
C LEU A 62 17.07 11.70 8.79
N ALA A 63 17.25 12.91 8.26
CA ALA A 63 17.05 14.16 8.98
C ALA A 63 15.59 14.34 9.43
N ALA A 64 14.62 13.90 8.63
CA ALA A 64 13.20 13.96 8.98
C ALA A 64 12.83 13.05 10.16
N GLU A 65 13.52 11.91 10.33
CA GLU A 65 13.34 11.03 11.50
C GLU A 65 14.04 11.57 12.76
N ALA A 66 15.14 12.32 12.60
CA ALA A 66 15.86 12.92 13.73
C ALA A 66 15.00 13.95 14.48
N VAL A 67 14.05 14.63 13.80
CA VAL A 67 13.23 15.75 14.31
C VAL A 67 14.07 16.96 14.69
N ASN A 68 15.19 16.78 15.42
CA ASN A 68 16.18 17.82 15.70
C ASN A 68 17.06 18.05 14.47
N LYS A 69 17.44 19.31 14.20
CA LYS A 69 18.40 19.58 13.12
C LYS A 69 19.74 18.90 13.41
N ILE A 70 20.17 18.06 12.48
CA ILE A 70 21.47 17.37 12.49
C ILE A 70 22.36 17.93 11.39
N THR A 71 23.65 17.65 11.41
CA THR A 71 24.58 18.11 10.38
C THR A 71 24.72 17.05 9.28
N LEU A 72 24.46 17.44 8.04
CA LEU A 72 24.44 16.54 6.88
C LEU A 72 25.70 16.71 6.03
N TYR A 73 26.28 15.59 5.63
CA TYR A 73 27.43 15.49 4.74
C TYR A 73 27.09 14.57 3.57
N GLY A 74 27.38 14.99 2.34
CA GLY A 74 27.18 14.18 1.15
C GLY A 74 28.35 14.26 0.19
N GLN A 75 28.70 13.16 -0.46
CA GLN A 75 29.63 13.17 -1.58
C GLN A 75 29.01 12.51 -2.80
N GLU A 76 29.17 13.14 -3.97
CA GLU A 76 28.58 12.67 -5.23
C GLU A 76 29.60 12.87 -6.35
N VAL A 77 29.80 11.85 -7.19
CA VAL A 77 30.77 11.88 -8.29
C VAL A 77 30.37 12.88 -9.39
N SER A 78 29.09 13.00 -9.70
CA SER A 78 28.56 13.93 -10.69
C SER A 78 28.40 15.34 -10.12
N ALA A 79 29.11 16.31 -10.67
CA ALA A 79 29.00 17.71 -10.24
C ALA A 79 27.57 18.26 -10.42
N THR A 80 26.88 17.88 -11.50
CA THR A 80 25.47 18.27 -11.74
C THR A 80 24.55 17.71 -10.67
N THR A 81 24.69 16.42 -10.35
CA THR A 81 23.87 15.76 -9.31
C THR A 81 24.18 16.32 -7.92
N ALA A 82 25.46 16.61 -7.63
CA ALA A 82 25.84 17.30 -6.38
C ALA A 82 25.21 18.69 -6.28
N GLY A 83 25.08 19.42 -7.40
CA GLY A 83 24.34 20.68 -7.46
C GLY A 83 22.86 20.52 -7.13
N LEU A 84 22.21 19.51 -7.69
CA LEU A 84 20.82 19.17 -7.37
C LEU A 84 20.65 18.80 -5.89
N ALA A 85 21.59 18.04 -5.33
CA ALA A 85 21.57 17.69 -3.91
C ALA A 85 21.65 18.94 -3.01
N ARG A 86 22.52 19.90 -3.33
CA ARG A 86 22.59 21.19 -2.58
C ARG A 86 21.29 21.96 -2.65
N MET A 87 20.68 22.06 -3.83
CA MET A 87 19.35 22.68 -3.98
C MET A 87 18.30 21.97 -3.12
N ASN A 88 18.30 20.64 -3.14
CA ASN A 88 17.37 19.84 -2.35
C ASN A 88 17.55 20.09 -0.85
N MET A 89 18.81 20.16 -0.36
CA MET A 89 19.09 20.49 1.04
C MET A 89 18.54 21.87 1.42
N ILE A 90 18.75 22.90 0.59
CA ILE A 90 18.24 24.26 0.83
C ILE A 90 16.71 24.28 0.88
N LEU A 91 16.04 23.61 -0.05
CA LEU A 91 14.57 23.54 -0.12
C LEU A 91 13.94 22.84 1.11
N HIS A 92 14.73 21.99 1.79
CA HIS A 92 14.30 21.28 3.00
C HIS A 92 14.87 21.90 4.30
N ASP A 93 15.30 23.15 4.26
CA ASP A 93 15.81 23.90 5.42
C ASP A 93 17.12 23.35 6.02
N PHE A 94 18.01 22.81 5.18
CA PHE A 94 19.37 22.40 5.51
C PHE A 94 20.42 23.15 4.68
N PRO A 95 20.47 24.50 4.73
CA PRO A 95 21.44 25.29 3.94
C PRO A 95 22.90 25.02 4.35
N ASP A 96 23.14 24.58 5.58
CA ASP A 96 24.46 24.27 6.13
C ASP A 96 24.96 22.85 5.76
N ALA A 97 24.17 22.07 5.02
CA ALA A 97 24.58 20.75 4.57
C ALA A 97 25.81 20.82 3.65
N SER A 98 26.83 20.02 3.96
CA SER A 98 28.06 19.99 3.17
C SER A 98 27.98 18.90 2.09
N VAL A 99 27.70 19.29 0.85
CA VAL A 99 27.68 18.36 -0.30
C VAL A 99 28.88 18.65 -1.20
N GLN A 100 29.79 17.68 -1.34
CA GLN A 100 31.01 17.80 -2.14
C GLN A 100 30.92 16.96 -3.42
N SER A 101 31.54 17.46 -4.51
CA SER A 101 31.67 16.70 -5.76
C SER A 101 33.01 15.98 -5.80
N GLY A 102 32.99 14.71 -6.24
CA GLY A 102 34.17 13.89 -6.44
C GLY A 102 33.95 12.41 -6.18
N ASN A 103 34.86 11.56 -6.67
CA ASN A 103 34.82 10.13 -6.46
C ASN A 103 35.20 9.79 -5.01
N THR A 104 34.25 9.31 -4.25
CA THR A 104 34.42 8.97 -2.82
C THR A 104 35.51 7.94 -2.56
N LEU A 105 35.70 6.98 -3.45
CA LEU A 105 36.70 5.95 -3.25
C LEU A 105 38.11 6.45 -3.60
N ALA A 106 38.28 7.19 -4.70
CA ALA A 106 39.58 7.71 -5.14
C ALA A 106 39.98 9.02 -4.43
N ASP A 107 39.01 9.88 -4.12
CA ASP A 107 39.25 11.21 -3.56
C ASP A 107 38.16 11.56 -2.51
N PRO A 108 38.21 10.92 -1.34
CA PRO A 108 37.28 11.25 -0.25
C PRO A 108 37.49 12.69 0.23
N LYS A 109 36.43 13.51 0.22
CA LYS A 109 36.49 14.94 0.55
C LYS A 109 36.43 15.23 2.05
N PHE A 110 35.85 14.33 2.82
CA PHE A 110 35.69 14.51 4.27
C PHE A 110 36.80 13.79 5.02
N LYS A 111 37.75 14.60 5.54
CA LYS A 111 38.98 14.13 6.25
C LYS A 111 39.18 14.93 7.51
N ASP A 112 39.73 14.27 8.52
CA ASP A 112 40.28 14.87 9.72
C ASP A 112 41.81 14.62 9.72
N GLY A 113 42.55 15.58 9.15
CA GLY A 113 43.98 15.41 8.84
C GLY A 113 44.20 14.34 7.75
N GLU A 114 44.98 13.33 8.04
CA GLU A 114 45.26 12.22 7.12
C GLU A 114 44.25 11.07 7.21
N ARG A 115 43.26 11.15 8.09
CA ARG A 115 42.25 10.11 8.29
C ARG A 115 40.93 10.50 7.68
N LEU A 116 40.11 9.52 7.40
CA LEU A 116 38.70 9.77 7.07
C LEU A 116 37.98 10.39 8.26
N LYS A 117 37.17 11.40 8.02
CA LYS A 117 36.23 11.92 9.03
C LYS A 117 35.24 10.82 9.40
N THR A 118 34.88 10.75 10.67
CA THR A 118 33.91 9.77 11.17
C THR A 118 32.61 10.42 11.59
N PHE A 119 31.50 9.71 11.39
CA PHE A 119 30.15 10.19 11.54
C PHE A 119 29.33 9.30 12.48
N ASP A 120 28.29 9.86 13.09
CA ASP A 120 27.37 9.12 13.94
C ASP A 120 26.51 8.16 13.11
N TYR A 121 26.07 8.62 11.93
CA TYR A 121 25.27 7.83 10.99
C TYR A 121 25.89 7.89 9.59
N VAL A 122 25.97 6.73 8.93
CA VAL A 122 26.38 6.64 7.52
C VAL A 122 25.39 5.80 6.76
N VAL A 123 24.79 6.36 5.73
CA VAL A 123 23.81 5.68 4.88
C VAL A 123 24.23 5.77 3.43
N ALA A 124 23.97 4.74 2.64
CA ALA A 124 24.30 4.78 1.21
C ALA A 124 23.44 3.84 0.37
N ASN A 125 23.18 4.30 -0.85
CA ASN A 125 22.78 3.46 -1.97
C ASN A 125 23.83 3.58 -3.09
N PRO A 126 24.96 2.85 -2.98
CA PRO A 126 26.03 2.95 -3.97
C PRO A 126 25.62 2.33 -5.31
N PRO A 127 26.36 2.64 -6.40
CA PRO A 127 26.14 2.01 -7.69
C PRO A 127 26.36 0.50 -7.61
N PHE A 128 25.34 -0.30 -8.03
CA PHE A 128 25.40 -1.75 -7.93
C PHE A 128 26.43 -2.33 -8.91
N SER A 129 27.29 -3.20 -8.38
CA SER A 129 28.32 -3.94 -9.13
C SER A 129 29.20 -3.01 -9.99
N ASP A 130 29.66 -1.91 -9.40
CA ASP A 130 30.53 -0.95 -10.06
C ASP A 130 31.80 -1.63 -10.57
N LYS A 131 31.98 -1.62 -11.89
CA LYS A 131 33.12 -2.25 -12.56
C LYS A 131 34.37 -1.37 -12.59
N SER A 132 34.23 -0.10 -12.23
CA SER A 132 35.28 0.92 -12.28
C SER A 132 35.61 1.49 -10.91
N TRP A 133 35.20 0.82 -9.82
CA TRP A 133 35.29 1.30 -8.46
C TRP A 133 36.72 1.69 -8.04
N SER A 134 37.74 1.00 -8.56
CA SER A 134 39.17 1.23 -8.25
C SER A 134 39.84 2.27 -9.15
N SER A 135 39.12 2.92 -10.07
CA SER A 135 39.69 3.95 -10.93
C SER A 135 40.22 5.12 -10.12
N GLY A 136 41.51 5.43 -10.29
CA GLY A 136 42.19 6.46 -9.50
C GLY A 136 42.56 6.06 -8.06
N LEU A 137 42.49 4.77 -7.74
CA LEU A 137 42.81 4.20 -6.43
C LEU A 137 43.76 3.04 -6.57
N THR A 138 44.72 2.91 -5.65
CA THR A 138 45.57 1.71 -5.45
C THR A 138 45.10 0.97 -4.19
N PRO A 139 44.22 -0.05 -4.32
CA PRO A 139 43.58 -0.65 -3.15
C PRO A 139 44.52 -1.25 -2.13
N ASP A 140 45.63 -1.89 -2.58
CA ASP A 140 46.63 -2.49 -1.72
C ASP A 140 47.48 -1.47 -0.95
N ALA A 141 47.50 -0.21 -1.39
CA ALA A 141 48.20 0.91 -0.76
C ALA A 141 47.24 2.04 -0.35
N ASP A 142 46.01 1.69 0.02
CA ASP A 142 44.99 2.65 0.45
C ASP A 142 45.42 3.43 1.69
N PRO A 143 45.62 4.76 1.63
CA PRO A 143 46.08 5.58 2.76
C PRO A 143 45.10 5.56 3.94
N PHE A 144 43.83 5.25 3.70
CA PHE A 144 42.79 5.21 4.72
C PHE A 144 42.59 3.79 5.32
N GLN A 145 43.34 2.80 4.84
CA GLN A 145 43.27 1.40 5.29
C GLN A 145 41.85 0.82 5.24
N ARG A 146 41.08 1.16 4.22
CA ARG A 146 39.71 0.67 4.05
C ARG A 146 39.64 -0.81 3.75
N PHE A 147 40.62 -1.31 3.00
CA PHE A 147 40.64 -2.67 2.48
C PHE A 147 41.43 -3.67 3.35
N GLY A 148 41.60 -3.36 4.65
CA GLY A 148 42.29 -4.24 5.58
C GLY A 148 41.65 -5.61 5.80
N TRP A 149 40.36 -5.76 5.43
CA TRP A 149 39.64 -7.05 5.45
C TRP A 149 39.76 -7.82 4.12
N GLY A 150 40.36 -7.22 3.13
CA GLY A 150 40.52 -7.74 1.78
C GLY A 150 40.14 -6.72 0.72
N VAL A 151 40.77 -6.85 -0.44
CA VAL A 151 40.48 -6.02 -1.63
C VAL A 151 39.31 -6.64 -2.41
N PRO A 152 38.22 -5.91 -2.65
CA PRO A 152 37.13 -6.39 -3.48
C PRO A 152 37.57 -6.77 -4.90
N PRO A 153 36.84 -7.66 -5.60
CA PRO A 153 37.17 -8.03 -6.97
C PRO A 153 37.19 -6.82 -7.90
N ALA A 154 38.12 -6.79 -8.86
CA ALA A 154 38.39 -5.65 -9.75
C ALA A 154 37.14 -5.12 -10.51
N LYS A 155 36.13 -5.97 -10.74
CA LYS A 155 34.90 -5.61 -11.46
C LYS A 155 33.64 -5.70 -10.59
N GLN A 156 33.80 -5.69 -9.25
CA GLN A 156 32.70 -5.79 -8.29
C GLN A 156 32.99 -4.88 -7.09
N GLY A 157 32.52 -3.63 -7.17
CA GLY A 157 32.79 -2.59 -6.16
C GLY A 157 31.88 -2.59 -4.95
N ASP A 158 30.91 -3.49 -4.86
CA ASP A 158 29.88 -3.47 -3.80
C ASP A 158 30.49 -3.39 -2.40
N TYR A 159 31.48 -4.24 -2.10
CA TYR A 159 32.16 -4.21 -0.81
C TYR A 159 33.13 -3.02 -0.64
N ALA A 160 33.61 -2.38 -1.70
CA ALA A 160 34.46 -1.20 -1.57
C ALA A 160 33.73 -0.05 -0.89
N TYR A 161 32.48 0.17 -1.27
CA TYR A 161 31.62 1.17 -0.63
C TYR A 161 31.26 0.78 0.81
N LEU A 162 30.95 -0.49 1.07
CA LEU A 162 30.68 -0.96 2.44
C LEU A 162 31.87 -0.77 3.37
N LEU A 163 33.08 -1.06 2.90
CA LEU A 163 34.32 -0.88 3.67
C LEU A 163 34.62 0.61 3.91
N HIS A 164 34.32 1.49 2.94
CA HIS A 164 34.38 2.94 3.12
C HIS A 164 33.39 3.41 4.20
N ILE A 165 32.15 2.93 4.18
CA ILE A 165 31.14 3.22 5.22
C ILE A 165 31.65 2.80 6.59
N LEU A 166 32.14 1.57 6.73
CA LEU A 166 32.68 1.07 7.99
C LEU A 166 33.83 1.94 8.55
N ARG A 167 34.72 2.42 7.67
CA ARG A 167 35.80 3.32 8.09
C ARG A 167 35.34 4.73 8.45
N SER A 168 34.21 5.16 7.88
CA SER A 168 33.61 6.47 8.12
C SER A 168 32.64 6.49 9.32
N LEU A 169 32.42 5.36 10.00
CA LEU A 169 31.61 5.29 11.21
C LEU A 169 32.45 5.53 12.47
N LYS A 170 31.93 6.37 13.39
CA LYS A 170 32.45 6.50 14.77
C LYS A 170 32.43 5.15 15.50
N ALA A 171 33.08 5.05 16.65
CA ALA A 171 33.13 3.82 17.46
C ALA A 171 31.71 3.36 17.91
N SER A 172 30.79 4.27 18.13
CA SER A 172 29.37 4.00 18.43
C SER A 172 28.45 4.29 17.24
N GLY A 173 29.01 4.46 16.02
CA GLY A 173 28.27 4.86 14.83
C GLY A 173 27.45 3.73 14.24
N LYS A 174 26.33 4.10 13.62
CA LYS A 174 25.41 3.19 12.93
C LYS A 174 25.38 3.48 11.44
N GLY A 175 25.22 2.43 10.63
CA GLY A 175 25.18 2.53 9.18
C GLY A 175 24.12 1.68 8.54
N ALA A 176 23.74 2.06 7.32
CA ALA A 176 22.92 1.24 6.45
C ALA A 176 23.37 1.36 5.00
N CYS A 177 23.52 0.23 4.33
CA CYS A 177 23.96 0.18 2.94
C CYS A 177 23.04 -0.72 2.12
N ILE A 178 22.57 -0.20 0.98
CA ILE A 178 21.81 -0.98 0.01
C ILE A 178 22.79 -1.64 -0.95
N LEU A 179 22.73 -2.95 -1.08
CA LEU A 179 23.60 -3.72 -1.97
C LEU A 179 22.81 -4.82 -2.69
N PRO A 180 23.27 -5.30 -3.86
CA PRO A 180 22.62 -6.43 -4.53
C PRO A 180 22.79 -7.72 -3.69
N HIS A 181 21.80 -8.61 -3.73
CA HIS A 181 21.80 -9.87 -2.97
C HIS A 181 23.07 -10.70 -3.15
N GLY A 182 23.77 -10.55 -4.28
CA GLY A 182 25.03 -11.26 -4.56
C GLY A 182 26.09 -11.13 -3.45
N VAL A 183 26.15 -9.99 -2.76
CA VAL A 183 27.09 -9.76 -1.65
C VAL A 183 26.92 -10.75 -0.51
N LEU A 184 25.73 -11.32 -0.37
CA LEU A 184 25.41 -12.26 0.71
C LEU A 184 26.04 -13.64 0.51
N PHE A 185 26.40 -14.03 -0.73
CA PHE A 185 26.80 -15.40 -1.03
C PHE A 185 27.95 -15.57 -2.02
N ARG A 186 28.36 -14.52 -2.77
CA ARG A 186 29.52 -14.65 -3.68
C ARG A 186 30.77 -15.06 -2.90
N GLY A 187 31.57 -15.94 -3.48
CA GLY A 187 32.78 -16.50 -2.89
C GLY A 187 34.06 -15.65 -3.08
N ASN A 188 35.23 -16.28 -2.95
CA ASN A 188 36.56 -15.69 -3.13
C ASN A 188 36.76 -14.43 -2.26
N ALA A 189 37.25 -13.32 -2.82
CA ALA A 189 37.56 -12.09 -2.09
C ALA A 189 36.36 -11.55 -1.32
N GLU A 190 35.15 -11.56 -1.91
CA GLU A 190 33.94 -11.12 -1.21
C GLU A 190 33.58 -12.04 -0.05
N GLY A 191 33.81 -13.36 -0.18
CA GLY A 191 33.63 -14.31 0.92
C GLY A 191 34.58 -14.04 2.09
N ALA A 192 35.84 -13.70 1.82
CA ALA A 192 36.82 -13.34 2.85
C ALA A 192 36.43 -12.05 3.60
N ILE A 193 36.01 -11.02 2.88
CA ILE A 193 35.52 -9.75 3.46
C ILE A 193 34.28 -10.01 4.31
N ARG A 194 33.31 -10.80 3.79
CA ARG A 194 32.09 -11.15 4.50
C ARG A 194 32.34 -11.90 5.80
N LYS A 195 33.31 -12.79 5.81
CA LYS A 195 33.79 -13.47 7.03
C LYS A 195 34.22 -12.47 8.08
N GLN A 196 35.09 -11.53 7.73
CA GLN A 196 35.53 -10.48 8.63
C GLN A 196 34.39 -9.60 9.15
N LEU A 197 33.44 -9.26 8.26
CA LEU A 197 32.26 -8.48 8.61
C LEU A 197 31.39 -9.19 9.66
N VAL A 198 31.15 -10.48 9.51
CA VAL A 198 30.37 -11.29 10.47
C VAL A 198 31.15 -11.41 11.78
N ASP A 199 32.43 -11.73 11.71
CA ASP A 199 33.28 -11.96 12.91
C ASP A 199 33.52 -10.67 13.71
N SER A 200 33.44 -9.49 13.06
CA SER A 200 33.51 -8.19 13.74
C SER A 200 32.28 -7.90 14.61
N GLY A 201 31.19 -8.62 14.43
CA GLY A 201 29.89 -8.34 15.08
C GLY A 201 29.23 -7.02 14.68
N THR A 202 29.77 -6.30 13.69
CA THR A 202 29.26 -4.99 13.28
C THR A 202 27.96 -5.09 12.46
N LEU A 203 27.77 -6.19 11.73
CA LEU A 203 26.54 -6.44 10.97
C LEU A 203 25.43 -6.91 11.92
N VAL A 204 24.42 -6.08 12.13
CA VAL A 204 23.32 -6.35 13.07
C VAL A 204 22.06 -6.87 12.40
N GLY A 205 21.87 -6.54 11.13
CA GLY A 205 20.68 -6.96 10.41
C GLY A 205 20.86 -7.00 8.91
N ILE A 206 20.02 -7.83 8.28
CA ILE A 206 19.90 -7.95 6.83
C ILE A 206 18.42 -7.93 6.49
N VAL A 207 18.01 -7.03 5.59
CA VAL A 207 16.63 -6.98 5.07
C VAL A 207 16.65 -7.23 3.56
N GLY A 208 16.11 -8.37 3.14
CA GLY A 208 15.92 -8.69 1.73
C GLY A 208 14.71 -7.93 1.17
N LEU A 209 14.93 -7.16 0.11
CA LEU A 209 13.91 -6.34 -0.52
C LEU A 209 13.31 -7.04 -1.74
N PRO A 210 12.08 -6.69 -2.16
CA PRO A 210 11.50 -7.15 -3.41
C PRO A 210 12.37 -6.81 -4.62
N ALA A 211 12.35 -7.67 -5.64
CA ALA A 211 12.91 -7.34 -6.95
C ALA A 211 12.17 -6.15 -7.59
N ASN A 212 12.78 -5.53 -8.59
CA ASN A 212 12.19 -4.43 -9.37
C ASN A 212 11.78 -3.17 -8.57
N LEU A 213 12.35 -2.93 -7.38
CA LEU A 213 12.15 -1.67 -6.63
C LEU A 213 12.94 -0.50 -7.23
N PHE A 214 14.19 -0.75 -7.64
CA PHE A 214 15.11 0.31 -8.06
C PHE A 214 14.96 0.65 -9.53
N TYR A 215 15.11 1.94 -9.86
CA TYR A 215 15.06 2.41 -11.24
C TYR A 215 16.27 1.90 -12.03
N GLY A 216 16.06 1.54 -13.29
CA GLY A 216 17.12 1.05 -14.19
C GLY A 216 17.62 -0.38 -13.92
N THR A 217 17.11 -1.09 -12.92
CA THR A 217 17.47 -2.48 -12.65
C THR A 217 16.30 -3.30 -12.11
N GLY A 218 16.28 -4.60 -12.46
CA GLY A 218 15.36 -5.58 -11.88
C GLY A 218 15.98 -6.41 -10.75
N ILE A 219 17.24 -6.15 -10.42
CA ILE A 219 18.02 -6.98 -9.47
C ILE A 219 17.47 -6.81 -8.07
N PRO A 220 17.19 -7.90 -7.33
CA PRO A 220 16.82 -7.82 -5.93
C PRO A 220 18.00 -7.30 -5.10
N ALA A 221 17.71 -6.39 -4.17
CA ALA A 221 18.69 -5.80 -3.28
C ALA A 221 18.38 -6.13 -1.82
N CYS A 222 19.36 -5.94 -0.96
CA CYS A 222 19.21 -6.03 0.48
C CYS A 222 19.76 -4.78 1.17
N ILE A 223 19.24 -4.49 2.36
CA ILE A 223 19.78 -3.48 3.26
C ILE A 223 20.66 -4.22 4.27
N LEU A 224 21.93 -3.83 4.35
CA LEU A 224 22.84 -4.25 5.41
C LEU A 224 22.85 -3.18 6.51
N LEU A 225 22.47 -3.56 7.72
CA LEU A 225 22.44 -2.68 8.89
C LEU A 225 23.68 -2.90 9.74
N LEU A 226 24.41 -1.82 9.98
CA LEU A 226 25.67 -1.80 10.69
C LEU A 226 25.51 -1.03 12.00
N ASP A 227 26.09 -1.56 13.06
CA ASP A 227 26.17 -0.89 14.34
C ASP A 227 27.47 -1.29 15.04
N LYS A 228 28.37 -0.33 15.26
CA LYS A 228 29.65 -0.58 15.94
C LYS A 228 29.52 -0.62 17.44
N ASP A 229 28.45 -0.03 18.00
CA ASP A 229 28.28 -0.08 19.45
C ASP A 229 28.01 -1.51 19.91
N ASN A 230 28.71 -1.92 20.95
CA ASN A 230 28.61 -3.26 21.55
C ASN A 230 28.80 -4.44 20.56
N ALA A 231 29.53 -4.24 19.46
CA ALA A 231 29.71 -5.24 18.41
C ALA A 231 30.22 -6.58 18.93
N ASN A 232 31.18 -6.56 19.87
CA ASN A 232 31.80 -7.76 20.47
C ASN A 232 30.82 -8.58 21.34
N ALA A 233 29.75 -7.99 21.83
CA ALA A 233 28.76 -8.66 22.66
C ALA A 233 27.66 -9.37 21.86
N ARG A 234 27.56 -9.10 20.56
CA ARG A 234 26.52 -9.69 19.69
C ARG A 234 26.72 -11.18 19.48
N ARG A 235 25.63 -11.90 19.30
CA ARG A 235 25.60 -13.35 19.14
C ARG A 235 25.02 -13.81 17.82
N GLY A 236 24.52 -12.89 16.99
CA GLY A 236 23.87 -13.21 15.71
C GLY A 236 23.50 -11.98 14.90
N ILE A 237 22.86 -12.23 13.77
CA ILE A 237 22.35 -11.25 12.82
C ILE A 237 20.84 -11.43 12.70
N PHE A 238 20.08 -10.34 12.84
CA PHE A 238 18.64 -10.39 12.62
C PHE A 238 18.33 -10.28 11.13
N MET A 239 17.72 -11.30 10.56
CA MET A 239 17.44 -11.41 9.14
C MET A 239 15.96 -11.27 8.86
N ILE A 240 15.59 -10.46 7.86
CA ILE A 240 14.21 -10.27 7.38
C ILE A 240 14.17 -10.55 5.88
N ASP A 241 13.28 -11.42 5.45
CA ASP A 241 12.93 -11.60 4.04
C ASP A 241 11.62 -10.87 3.70
N ALA A 242 11.74 -9.64 3.24
CA ALA A 242 10.61 -8.81 2.81
C ALA A 242 10.35 -8.91 1.29
N SER A 243 10.95 -9.88 0.60
CA SER A 243 10.92 -10.00 -0.86
C SER A 243 9.50 -10.13 -1.45
N LYS A 244 8.50 -10.53 -0.66
CA LYS A 244 7.10 -10.75 -1.08
C LYS A 244 6.15 -9.61 -0.70
N GLY A 245 6.59 -8.64 0.11
CA GLY A 245 5.79 -7.49 0.54
C GLY A 245 5.93 -6.31 -0.42
N PHE A 246 5.04 -6.18 -1.40
CA PHE A 246 5.04 -5.06 -2.36
C PHE A 246 3.70 -4.89 -3.07
N LEU A 247 3.51 -3.71 -3.62
CA LEU A 247 2.47 -3.42 -4.62
C LEU A 247 3.14 -3.32 -5.99
N LYS A 248 2.49 -3.87 -7.02
CA LYS A 248 2.93 -3.71 -8.41
C LYS A 248 2.49 -2.33 -8.93
N ASP A 249 3.46 -1.52 -9.35
CA ASP A 249 3.26 -0.16 -9.88
C ASP A 249 3.82 -0.10 -11.30
N GLY A 250 2.98 -0.43 -12.28
CA GLY A 250 3.39 -0.61 -13.67
C GLY A 250 4.40 -1.75 -13.84
N ASN A 251 5.58 -1.45 -14.34
CA ASN A 251 6.69 -2.39 -14.51
C ASN A 251 7.64 -2.46 -13.30
N LYS A 252 7.34 -1.73 -12.23
CA LYS A 252 8.09 -1.67 -10.98
C LYS A 252 7.28 -2.23 -9.82
N ASN A 253 7.97 -2.55 -8.75
CA ASN A 253 7.39 -2.85 -7.46
C ASN A 253 7.59 -1.64 -6.53
N ARG A 254 6.72 -1.48 -5.56
CA ARG A 254 6.78 -0.41 -4.55
C ARG A 254 6.43 -0.98 -3.19
N LEU A 255 7.16 -0.57 -2.14
CA LEU A 255 6.77 -0.89 -0.77
C LEU A 255 5.55 -0.06 -0.38
N ARG A 256 4.56 -0.71 0.22
CA ARG A 256 3.39 -0.05 0.83
C ARG A 256 3.74 0.40 2.24
N GLU A 257 2.91 1.23 2.82
CA GLU A 257 3.09 1.66 4.21
C GLU A 257 3.12 0.46 5.18
N GLN A 258 2.25 -0.52 4.98
CA GLN A 258 2.24 -1.77 5.75
C GLN A 258 3.56 -2.56 5.64
N ASP A 259 4.18 -2.58 4.47
CA ASP A 259 5.43 -3.32 4.24
C ASP A 259 6.59 -2.65 4.99
N ILE A 260 6.66 -1.32 4.90
CA ILE A 260 7.65 -0.50 5.63
C ILE A 260 7.48 -0.71 7.13
N HIS A 261 6.26 -0.54 7.63
CA HIS A 261 5.97 -0.63 9.05
C HIS A 261 6.28 -2.03 9.59
N ARG A 262 5.87 -3.08 8.86
CA ARG A 262 6.15 -4.47 9.24
C ARG A 262 7.66 -4.76 9.33
N ILE A 263 8.45 -4.30 8.35
CA ILE A 263 9.90 -4.44 8.36
C ILE A 263 10.50 -3.75 9.60
N VAL A 264 10.15 -2.49 9.81
CA VAL A 264 10.70 -1.67 10.88
C VAL A 264 10.29 -2.19 12.26
N ASP A 265 9.04 -2.52 12.45
CA ASP A 265 8.49 -3.03 13.72
C ASP A 265 9.10 -4.39 14.08
N THR A 266 9.17 -5.32 13.11
CA THR A 266 9.80 -6.63 13.30
C THR A 266 11.29 -6.50 13.64
N PHE A 267 12.00 -5.60 12.97
CA PHE A 267 13.42 -5.36 13.25
C PHE A 267 13.63 -4.77 14.65
N ARG A 268 12.85 -3.77 15.04
CA ARG A 268 12.94 -3.11 16.36
C ARG A 268 12.64 -4.05 17.52
N LYS A 269 11.63 -4.93 17.35
CA LYS A 269 11.27 -5.94 18.35
C LYS A 269 12.23 -7.12 18.37
N ALA A 270 13.02 -7.31 17.32
CA ALA A 270 13.89 -8.46 17.11
C ALA A 270 13.16 -9.81 17.36
N GLN A 271 11.90 -9.88 16.92
CA GLN A 271 11.03 -11.03 17.12
C GLN A 271 11.02 -11.93 15.89
N ASP A 272 11.27 -13.22 16.11
CA ASP A 272 11.17 -14.22 15.06
C ASP A 272 9.71 -14.31 14.54
N VAL A 273 9.58 -14.27 13.22
CA VAL A 273 8.29 -14.39 12.52
C VAL A 273 8.44 -15.46 11.43
N PRO A 274 7.74 -16.60 11.54
CA PRO A 274 7.84 -17.69 10.58
C PRO A 274 7.66 -17.20 9.13
N GLY A 275 8.57 -17.62 8.24
CA GLY A 275 8.55 -17.25 6.83
C GLY A 275 8.88 -15.77 6.52
N PHE A 276 9.23 -14.96 7.53
CA PHE A 276 9.51 -13.54 7.35
C PHE A 276 10.78 -13.06 8.04
N ALA A 277 10.99 -13.39 9.32
CA ALA A 277 12.13 -12.87 10.08
C ALA A 277 12.68 -13.88 11.10
N ARG A 278 14.00 -13.86 11.29
CA ARG A 278 14.67 -14.75 12.25
C ARG A 278 15.96 -14.15 12.77
N MET A 279 16.24 -14.35 14.09
CA MET A 279 17.56 -14.16 14.66
C MET A 279 18.44 -15.36 14.32
N VAL A 280 19.49 -15.14 13.53
CA VAL A 280 20.42 -16.20 13.11
C VAL A 280 21.73 -16.08 13.90
N GLY A 281 22.02 -17.11 14.69
CA GLY A 281 23.22 -17.14 15.53
C GLY A 281 24.52 -17.24 14.72
N PHE A 282 25.61 -16.64 15.23
CA PHE A 282 26.91 -16.70 14.56
C PHE A 282 27.44 -18.13 14.40
N ASP A 283 27.12 -19.03 15.32
CA ASP A 283 27.54 -20.44 15.22
C ASP A 283 26.89 -21.15 14.03
N GLU A 284 25.61 -20.84 13.74
CA GLU A 284 24.93 -21.35 12.57
C GLU A 284 25.52 -20.78 11.27
N ILE A 285 25.84 -19.47 11.25
CA ILE A 285 26.46 -18.80 10.09
C ILE A 285 27.86 -19.36 9.81
N ARG A 286 28.64 -19.62 10.85
CA ARG A 286 30.00 -20.17 10.78
C ARG A 286 30.06 -21.66 10.51
N SER A 287 28.94 -22.35 10.63
CA SER A 287 28.89 -23.81 10.43
C SER A 287 29.47 -24.22 9.08
N ALA A 288 30.02 -25.41 8.96
CA ALA A 288 30.56 -25.95 7.71
C ALA A 288 29.50 -26.03 6.59
N LYS A 289 28.21 -26.13 6.96
CA LYS A 289 27.07 -26.11 6.02
C LYS A 289 26.87 -24.73 5.39
N ASN A 290 27.06 -23.68 6.17
CA ASN A 290 26.75 -22.31 5.74
C ASN A 290 28.00 -21.52 5.32
N ASP A 291 29.15 -21.76 5.90
CA ASP A 291 30.45 -21.13 5.56
C ASP A 291 30.32 -19.61 5.27
N TYR A 292 29.76 -18.89 6.24
CA TYR A 292 29.48 -17.43 6.16
C TYR A 292 28.60 -17.00 4.96
N ASN A 293 27.87 -17.91 4.36
CA ASN A 293 26.86 -17.56 3.36
C ASN A 293 25.65 -16.97 4.07
N LEU A 294 25.29 -15.73 3.74
CA LEU A 294 24.21 -14.97 4.37
C LEU A 294 22.92 -14.94 3.50
N ASN A 295 22.83 -15.80 2.49
CA ASN A 295 21.66 -15.83 1.61
C ASN A 295 20.40 -16.19 2.40
N LEU A 296 19.41 -15.30 2.42
CA LEU A 296 18.22 -15.35 3.26
C LEU A 296 17.44 -16.68 3.18
N PRO A 297 17.19 -17.27 1.97
CA PRO A 297 16.47 -18.54 1.87
C PRO A 297 17.12 -19.73 2.57
N ARG A 298 18.38 -19.61 3.01
CA ARG A 298 19.04 -20.63 3.84
C ARG A 298 18.54 -20.65 5.28
N TYR A 299 18.02 -19.51 5.74
CA TYR A 299 17.66 -19.27 7.15
C TYR A 299 16.18 -19.02 7.33
N ILE A 300 15.50 -18.50 6.31
CA ILE A 300 14.08 -18.15 6.33
C ILE A 300 13.42 -18.82 5.12
N ASP A 301 12.55 -19.77 5.40
CA ASP A 301 11.71 -20.36 4.36
C ASP A 301 10.47 -19.46 4.14
N SER A 302 10.59 -18.57 3.18
CA SER A 302 9.49 -17.69 2.73
C SER A 302 8.72 -18.26 1.54
N SER A 303 9.01 -19.53 1.12
CA SER A 303 8.28 -20.18 0.04
C SER A 303 6.80 -20.34 0.42
N ALA A 304 5.91 -20.17 -0.56
CA ALA A 304 4.54 -20.61 -0.37
C ALA A 304 4.57 -22.15 -0.22
N ALA A 305 3.84 -22.69 0.75
CA ALA A 305 3.71 -24.13 0.88
C ALA A 305 3.22 -24.70 -0.46
N GLU A 306 4.05 -25.53 -1.09
CA GLU A 306 3.65 -26.21 -2.30
C GLU A 306 2.57 -27.24 -1.96
N ASP A 307 1.55 -27.30 -2.79
CA ASP A 307 0.54 -28.33 -2.68
C ASP A 307 1.16 -29.69 -3.05
N VAL A 308 1.39 -30.54 -2.07
CA VAL A 308 1.85 -31.90 -2.29
C VAL A 308 0.74 -32.67 -2.98
N GLN A 309 0.96 -33.08 -4.23
CA GLN A 309 -0.01 -33.89 -4.98
C GLN A 309 -0.19 -35.24 -4.33
N ASP A 310 -1.43 -35.66 -4.14
CA ASP A 310 -1.78 -36.96 -3.58
C ASP A 310 -2.19 -37.92 -4.69
N ILE A 311 -1.32 -38.92 -4.99
CA ILE A 311 -1.53 -39.86 -6.09
C ILE A 311 -2.79 -40.69 -5.87
N GLU A 312 -3.02 -41.16 -4.66
CA GLU A 312 -4.24 -41.95 -4.35
C GLU A 312 -5.51 -41.09 -4.46
N GLY A 313 -5.46 -39.81 -4.02
CA GLY A 313 -6.54 -38.88 -4.22
C GLY A 313 -6.89 -38.68 -5.70
N HIS A 314 -5.87 -38.59 -6.56
CA HIS A 314 -6.07 -38.50 -8.02
C HIS A 314 -6.58 -39.82 -8.65
N LEU A 315 -6.15 -40.98 -8.17
CA LEU A 315 -6.55 -42.25 -8.73
C LEU A 315 -7.93 -42.71 -8.27
N GLN A 316 -8.30 -42.43 -7.03
CA GLN A 316 -9.51 -42.97 -6.40
C GLN A 316 -10.51 -41.88 -5.99
N GLY A 317 -10.16 -40.63 -6.17
CA GLY A 317 -10.95 -39.46 -5.71
C GLY A 317 -10.85 -39.23 -4.20
N GLY A 318 -11.43 -38.12 -3.75
CA GLY A 318 -11.44 -37.69 -2.35
C GLY A 318 -10.30 -36.76 -2.01
N ILE A 319 -10.61 -35.72 -1.23
CA ILE A 319 -9.69 -34.67 -0.80
C ILE A 319 -8.86 -35.24 0.36
N PRO A 320 -7.52 -35.22 0.30
CA PRO A 320 -6.68 -35.62 1.42
C PRO A 320 -7.00 -34.80 2.67
N GLN A 321 -7.20 -35.51 3.79
CA GLN A 321 -7.51 -34.85 5.07
C GLN A 321 -6.43 -33.81 5.47
N ARG A 322 -5.13 -34.10 5.18
CA ARG A 322 -4.02 -33.18 5.44
C ARG A 322 -4.16 -31.83 4.72
N ASP A 323 -4.73 -31.82 3.50
CA ASP A 323 -4.90 -30.60 2.71
C ASP A 323 -6.03 -29.72 3.31
N VAL A 324 -7.07 -30.38 3.86
CA VAL A 324 -8.11 -29.68 4.62
C VAL A 324 -7.58 -29.20 5.98
N ASP A 325 -6.80 -30.03 6.67
CA ASP A 325 -6.21 -29.70 7.98
C ASP A 325 -5.16 -28.57 7.87
N ALA A 326 -4.52 -28.39 6.71
CA ALA A 326 -3.64 -27.24 6.43
C ALA A 326 -4.36 -25.88 6.57
N LEU A 327 -5.69 -25.86 6.51
CA LEU A 327 -6.51 -24.68 6.78
C LEU A 327 -6.80 -24.48 8.29
N HIS A 328 -5.95 -25.00 9.17
CA HIS A 328 -6.14 -24.96 10.62
C HIS A 328 -6.44 -23.57 11.17
N ALA A 329 -5.84 -22.52 10.61
CA ALA A 329 -6.10 -21.13 11.02
C ALA A 329 -7.61 -20.79 11.02
N TYR A 330 -8.35 -21.33 10.04
CA TYR A 330 -9.81 -21.18 9.96
C TYR A 330 -10.53 -22.15 10.91
N TRP A 331 -10.08 -23.41 10.94
CA TRP A 331 -10.76 -24.46 11.71
C TRP A 331 -10.60 -24.29 13.22
N ASP A 332 -9.51 -23.72 13.69
CA ASP A 332 -9.29 -23.37 15.10
C ASP A 332 -10.31 -22.33 15.60
N LYS A 333 -10.81 -21.49 14.71
CA LYS A 333 -11.83 -20.47 15.00
C LYS A 333 -13.24 -20.93 14.65
N MET A 334 -13.39 -21.79 13.66
CA MET A 334 -14.67 -22.22 13.11
C MET A 334 -14.72 -23.74 12.90
N PRO A 335 -14.56 -24.57 13.96
CA PRO A 335 -14.50 -26.03 13.82
C PRO A 335 -15.80 -26.64 13.29
N ALA A 336 -16.97 -26.08 13.62
CA ALA A 336 -18.24 -26.56 13.11
C ALA A 336 -18.43 -26.24 11.62
N LEU A 337 -17.84 -25.15 11.11
CA LEU A 337 -17.85 -24.85 9.68
C LEU A 337 -17.08 -25.94 8.90
N ARG A 338 -15.94 -26.42 9.40
CA ARG A 338 -15.22 -27.55 8.80
C ARG A 338 -16.11 -28.77 8.62
N THR A 339 -16.86 -29.15 9.67
CA THR A 339 -17.77 -30.33 9.62
C THR A 339 -19.01 -30.09 8.78
N ALA A 340 -19.43 -28.82 8.60
CA ALA A 340 -20.51 -28.46 7.69
C ALA A 340 -20.09 -28.58 6.22
N LEU A 341 -18.83 -28.27 5.91
CA LEU A 341 -18.31 -28.32 4.53
C LEU A 341 -17.85 -29.72 4.10
N PHE A 342 -17.27 -30.50 5.02
CA PHE A 342 -16.61 -31.76 4.69
C PHE A 342 -17.21 -32.94 5.44
N ALA A 343 -17.22 -34.10 4.78
CA ALA A 343 -17.56 -35.41 5.34
C ALA A 343 -16.48 -36.44 4.97
N SER A 344 -16.49 -37.61 5.64
CA SER A 344 -15.65 -38.73 5.23
C SER A 344 -16.01 -39.19 3.80
N ALA A 345 -15.00 -39.45 2.98
CA ALA A 345 -15.17 -40.03 1.65
C ALA A 345 -15.34 -41.54 1.65
N GLY A 346 -15.60 -42.17 2.82
CA GLY A 346 -15.72 -43.63 2.97
C GLY A 346 -14.38 -44.38 3.01
N ARG A 347 -13.26 -43.64 2.88
CA ARG A 347 -11.88 -44.12 2.91
C ARG A 347 -11.08 -43.37 3.99
N PRO A 348 -10.28 -44.08 4.83
CA PRO A 348 -9.49 -43.42 5.87
C PRO A 348 -8.55 -42.34 5.29
N GLY A 349 -8.49 -41.16 5.91
CA GLY A 349 -7.63 -40.08 5.50
C GLY A 349 -8.12 -39.25 4.31
N TYR A 350 -9.33 -39.49 3.81
CA TYR A 350 -9.93 -38.76 2.70
C TYR A 350 -11.31 -38.21 3.05
N LEU A 351 -11.55 -36.97 2.59
CA LEU A 351 -12.79 -36.22 2.80
C LEU A 351 -13.46 -35.92 1.46
N GLN A 352 -14.73 -35.60 1.50
CA GLN A 352 -15.50 -35.08 0.37
C GLN A 352 -16.33 -33.87 0.80
N LEU A 353 -16.69 -33.02 -0.15
CA LEU A 353 -17.64 -31.96 0.10
C LEU A 353 -19.03 -32.51 0.41
N ARG A 354 -19.73 -31.88 1.36
CA ARG A 354 -21.14 -32.20 1.70
C ARG A 354 -22.15 -31.49 0.80
N LEU A 355 -21.70 -30.49 0.02
CA LEU A 355 -22.56 -29.59 -0.74
C LEU A 355 -21.94 -29.31 -2.12
N PRO A 356 -22.75 -28.87 -3.10
CA PRO A 356 -22.25 -28.43 -4.41
C PRO A 356 -21.27 -27.28 -4.29
N GLN A 357 -20.33 -27.16 -5.23
CA GLN A 357 -19.31 -26.11 -5.22
C GLN A 357 -19.92 -24.69 -5.29
N ALA A 358 -21.08 -24.53 -5.95
CA ALA A 358 -21.80 -23.25 -6.02
C ALA A 358 -22.24 -22.76 -4.63
N ASP A 359 -22.55 -23.69 -3.73
CA ASP A 359 -23.11 -23.41 -2.41
C ASP A 359 -22.04 -23.17 -1.33
N ILE A 360 -20.75 -23.35 -1.63
CA ILE A 360 -19.65 -23.19 -0.65
C ILE A 360 -19.67 -21.76 -0.06
N LYS A 361 -19.71 -20.71 -0.92
CA LYS A 361 -19.71 -19.34 -0.44
C LYS A 361 -20.96 -18.99 0.40
N PRO A 362 -22.19 -19.31 -0.05
CA PRO A 362 -23.38 -19.13 0.78
C PRO A 362 -23.31 -19.89 2.10
N ALA A 363 -22.81 -21.12 2.11
CA ALA A 363 -22.67 -21.92 3.33
C ALA A 363 -21.67 -21.30 4.32
N ILE A 364 -20.55 -20.76 3.85
CA ILE A 364 -19.58 -20.04 4.72
C ILE A 364 -20.22 -18.79 5.30
N LEU A 365 -20.80 -17.94 4.47
CA LEU A 365 -21.39 -16.66 4.89
C LEU A 365 -22.60 -16.86 5.83
N GLY A 366 -23.42 -17.87 5.58
CA GLY A 366 -24.59 -18.20 6.40
C GLY A 366 -24.27 -18.97 7.68
N HIS A 367 -23.04 -19.47 7.86
CA HIS A 367 -22.69 -20.27 9.02
C HIS A 367 -22.56 -19.42 10.28
N GLY A 368 -23.20 -19.87 11.39
CA GLY A 368 -23.25 -19.13 12.64
C GLY A 368 -21.88 -18.79 13.24
N GLN A 369 -20.86 -19.64 13.07
CA GLN A 369 -19.49 -19.34 13.53
C GLN A 369 -18.81 -18.26 12.68
N PHE A 370 -19.10 -18.19 11.37
CA PHE A 370 -18.58 -17.13 10.53
C PHE A 370 -19.28 -15.80 10.85
N GLN A 371 -20.58 -15.81 11.07
CA GLN A 371 -21.33 -14.62 11.51
C GLN A 371 -20.84 -14.12 12.88
N ALA A 372 -20.55 -15.04 13.82
CA ALA A 372 -19.97 -14.70 15.11
C ALA A 372 -18.57 -14.04 14.94
N PHE A 373 -17.75 -14.53 14.00
CA PHE A 373 -16.48 -13.90 13.65
C PHE A 373 -16.68 -12.49 13.08
N GLN A 374 -17.63 -12.28 12.15
CA GLN A 374 -17.98 -10.96 11.62
C GLN A 374 -18.40 -9.99 12.73
N HIS A 375 -19.29 -10.43 13.64
CA HIS A 375 -19.73 -9.62 14.77
C HIS A 375 -18.58 -9.29 15.73
N ALA A 376 -17.68 -10.24 15.98
CA ALA A 376 -16.52 -10.00 16.85
C ALA A 376 -15.57 -8.95 16.25
N VAL A 377 -15.33 -8.99 14.94
CA VAL A 377 -14.52 -7.98 14.24
C VAL A 377 -15.20 -6.61 14.27
N ALA A 378 -16.50 -6.56 14.01
CA ALA A 378 -17.26 -5.32 14.06
C ALA A 378 -17.25 -4.70 15.48
N ALA A 379 -17.40 -5.53 16.53
CA ALA A 379 -17.31 -5.09 17.91
C ALA A 379 -15.91 -4.59 18.28
N LEU A 380 -14.85 -5.27 17.82
CA LEU A 380 -13.46 -4.81 18.00
C LEU A 380 -13.24 -3.44 17.37
N HIS A 381 -13.71 -3.25 16.13
CA HIS A 381 -13.61 -1.96 15.44
C HIS A 381 -14.38 -0.87 16.16
N ALA A 382 -15.62 -1.14 16.58
CA ALA A 382 -16.45 -0.19 17.32
C ALA A 382 -15.81 0.21 18.66
N GLN A 383 -15.18 -0.74 19.36
CA GLN A 383 -14.44 -0.46 20.59
C GLN A 383 -13.23 0.44 20.33
N TRP A 384 -12.43 0.14 19.30
CA TRP A 384 -11.32 0.98 18.91
C TRP A 384 -11.78 2.39 18.51
N ALA A 385 -12.80 2.50 17.66
CA ALA A 385 -13.37 3.77 17.23
C ALA A 385 -13.83 4.61 18.44
N LYS A 386 -14.54 4.00 19.37
CA LYS A 386 -14.99 4.66 20.61
C LYS A 386 -13.83 5.17 21.46
N SER A 387 -12.76 4.38 21.60
CA SER A 387 -11.59 4.77 22.40
C SER A 387 -10.71 5.83 21.71
N THR A 388 -10.70 5.86 20.39
CA THR A 388 -9.86 6.78 19.61
C THR A 388 -10.58 8.10 19.29
N ARG A 389 -11.92 8.10 19.22
CA ARG A 389 -12.72 9.28 18.91
C ARG A 389 -12.35 10.54 19.70
N PRO A 390 -12.11 10.51 21.03
CA PRO A 390 -11.69 11.71 21.74
C PRO A 390 -10.43 12.34 21.16
N SER A 391 -9.40 11.56 20.82
CA SER A 391 -8.17 12.07 20.24
C SER A 391 -8.35 12.59 18.81
N LEU A 392 -9.35 12.08 18.07
CA LEU A 392 -9.70 12.57 16.74
C LEU A 392 -10.37 13.94 16.80
N VAL A 393 -11.28 14.16 17.75
CA VAL A 393 -11.97 15.44 17.92
C VAL A 393 -11.12 16.50 18.62
N ASP A 394 -10.15 16.09 19.44
CA ASP A 394 -9.19 17.00 20.09
C ASP A 394 -8.14 17.54 19.10
N PHE A 395 -7.98 16.89 17.94
CA PHE A 395 -7.08 17.40 16.90
C PHE A 395 -7.68 18.67 16.29
N GLY A 396 -6.89 19.74 16.17
CA GLY A 396 -7.37 21.02 15.66
C GLY A 396 -6.22 21.97 15.38
N GLN A 397 -6.51 23.27 15.50
CA GLN A 397 -5.61 24.34 15.12
C GLN A 397 -4.22 24.20 15.78
N ASN A 398 -3.18 24.34 14.96
CA ASN A 398 -1.76 24.12 15.31
C ASN A 398 -1.38 22.67 15.64
N GLY A 399 -2.27 21.71 15.43
CA GLY A 399 -1.95 20.29 15.52
C GLY A 399 -0.91 19.83 14.49
N SER A 400 -0.15 18.78 14.81
CA SER A 400 0.80 18.18 13.87
C SER A 400 0.14 17.00 13.13
N PRO A 401 -0.18 17.10 11.83
CA PRO A 401 -0.74 16.01 11.06
C PRO A 401 0.11 14.73 11.08
N LYS A 402 1.45 14.89 11.06
CA LYS A 402 2.39 13.76 11.16
C LYS A 402 2.24 13.00 12.48
N GLN A 403 2.13 13.70 13.60
CA GLN A 403 1.97 13.07 14.90
C GLN A 403 0.56 12.48 15.08
N PHE A 404 -0.44 13.15 14.54
CA PHE A 404 -1.82 12.71 14.54
C PHE A 404 -1.97 11.35 13.87
N ILE A 405 -1.56 11.22 12.60
CA ILE A 405 -1.67 9.93 11.89
C ILE A 405 -0.83 8.84 12.53
N HIS A 406 0.36 9.16 13.05
CA HIS A 406 1.18 8.20 13.79
C HIS A 406 0.42 7.65 15.00
N THR A 407 -0.16 8.52 15.83
CA THR A 407 -0.91 8.09 17.03
C THR A 407 -2.12 7.22 16.67
N VAL A 408 -2.89 7.64 15.67
CA VAL A 408 -4.09 6.91 15.23
C VAL A 408 -3.72 5.55 14.62
N SER A 409 -2.72 5.50 13.77
CA SER A 409 -2.28 4.27 13.11
C SER A 409 -1.68 3.25 14.07
N GLU A 410 -0.88 3.68 15.04
CA GLU A 410 -0.33 2.79 16.07
C GLU A 410 -1.44 2.23 16.97
N SER A 411 -2.43 3.04 17.33
CA SER A 411 -3.58 2.57 18.12
C SER A 411 -4.41 1.52 17.37
N LEU A 412 -4.59 1.72 16.05
CA LEU A 412 -5.29 0.77 15.19
C LEU A 412 -4.52 -0.54 15.06
N LEU A 413 -3.22 -0.48 14.79
CA LEU A 413 -2.35 -1.64 14.70
C LEU A 413 -2.35 -2.46 15.99
N ALA A 414 -2.26 -1.78 17.15
CA ALA A 414 -2.31 -2.42 18.46
C ALA A 414 -3.66 -3.12 18.72
N ALA A 415 -4.78 -2.50 18.32
CA ALA A 415 -6.11 -3.07 18.49
C ALA A 415 -6.27 -4.39 17.69
N TYR A 416 -5.70 -4.44 16.49
CA TYR A 416 -5.81 -5.62 15.61
C TYR A 416 -4.66 -6.63 15.75
N ALA A 417 -3.65 -6.36 16.59
CA ALA A 417 -2.47 -7.23 16.73
C ALA A 417 -2.79 -8.70 17.08
N LYS A 418 -3.94 -8.95 17.70
CA LYS A 418 -4.41 -10.30 18.08
C LYS A 418 -5.74 -10.69 17.43
N ALA A 419 -6.18 -9.92 16.43
CA ALA A 419 -7.42 -10.22 15.73
C ALA A 419 -7.26 -11.55 14.93
N PRO A 420 -8.15 -12.54 15.13
CA PRO A 420 -8.01 -13.80 14.42
C PRO A 420 -8.32 -13.62 12.94
N LEU A 421 -7.59 -14.32 12.08
CA LEU A 421 -7.78 -14.36 10.61
C LEU A 421 -7.58 -13.02 9.88
N LEU A 422 -7.34 -11.94 10.59
CA LEU A 422 -7.02 -10.63 10.01
C LEU A 422 -5.53 -10.32 10.20
N ASP A 423 -4.92 -9.75 9.17
CA ASP A 423 -3.58 -9.20 9.29
C ASP A 423 -3.66 -7.73 9.73
N ALA A 424 -3.11 -7.43 10.91
CA ALA A 424 -3.12 -6.09 11.46
C ALA A 424 -2.45 -5.05 10.53
N TYR A 425 -1.43 -5.46 9.78
CA TYR A 425 -0.77 -4.57 8.82
C TYR A 425 -1.63 -4.29 7.59
N SER A 426 -2.50 -5.23 7.19
CA SER A 426 -3.50 -4.96 6.14
C SER A 426 -4.53 -3.93 6.59
N ILE A 427 -5.00 -4.03 7.83
CA ILE A 427 -5.91 -3.02 8.42
C ILE A 427 -5.20 -1.66 8.53
N TYR A 428 -3.94 -1.64 8.96
CA TYR A 428 -3.10 -0.44 8.95
C TYR A 428 -3.00 0.19 7.56
N GLN A 429 -2.83 -0.62 6.51
CA GLN A 429 -2.75 -0.11 5.13
C GLN A 429 -4.03 0.59 4.69
N HIS A 430 -5.21 0.08 5.07
CA HIS A 430 -6.47 0.76 4.75
C HIS A 430 -6.54 2.17 5.36
N LEU A 431 -6.07 2.33 6.59
CA LEU A 431 -5.96 3.67 7.19
C LEU A 431 -4.98 4.54 6.41
N MET A 432 -3.81 4.00 6.02
CA MET A 432 -2.79 4.78 5.31
C MET A 432 -3.23 5.16 3.90
N ASP A 433 -3.96 4.30 3.21
CA ASP A 433 -4.56 4.61 1.91
C ASP A 433 -5.62 5.70 2.05
N TYR A 434 -6.48 5.59 3.05
CA TYR A 434 -7.50 6.60 3.34
C TYR A 434 -6.88 7.93 3.77
N TRP A 435 -5.81 7.89 4.57
CA TRP A 435 -5.01 9.06 4.91
C TRP A 435 -4.50 9.77 3.67
N ALA A 436 -3.82 9.04 2.78
CA ALA A 436 -3.22 9.62 1.58
C ALA A 436 -4.27 10.18 0.58
N GLN A 437 -5.48 9.63 0.57
CA GLN A 437 -6.54 10.02 -0.37
C GLN A 437 -7.42 11.16 0.14
N THR A 438 -7.61 11.27 1.46
CA THR A 438 -8.64 12.15 2.03
C THR A 438 -8.21 12.78 3.36
N MET A 439 -7.90 11.95 4.36
CA MET A 439 -7.77 12.39 5.76
C MET A 439 -6.58 13.32 5.99
N GLN A 440 -5.55 13.24 5.14
CA GLN A 440 -4.37 14.12 5.21
C GLN A 440 -4.76 15.57 4.91
N ASP A 441 -5.52 15.80 3.86
CA ASP A 441 -5.96 17.15 3.47
C ASP A 441 -6.87 17.74 4.54
N ASP A 442 -7.81 16.93 5.06
CA ASP A 442 -8.66 17.31 6.20
C ASP A 442 -7.80 17.72 7.42
N ALA A 443 -6.79 16.92 7.77
CA ALA A 443 -5.92 17.19 8.91
C ALA A 443 -5.10 18.48 8.73
N TYR A 444 -4.61 18.77 7.53
CA TYR A 444 -3.93 20.04 7.26
C TYR A 444 -4.88 21.23 7.34
N LEU A 445 -6.10 21.09 6.84
CA LEU A 445 -7.14 22.12 6.94
C LEU A 445 -7.50 22.39 8.40
N LEU A 446 -7.75 21.36 9.19
CA LEU A 446 -8.05 21.46 10.61
C LEU A 446 -6.87 22.05 11.41
N ALA A 447 -5.63 21.75 11.05
CA ALA A 447 -4.45 22.33 11.69
C ALA A 447 -4.31 23.82 11.38
N ALA A 448 -4.75 24.27 10.21
CA ALA A 448 -4.72 25.68 9.81
C ALA A 448 -5.89 26.48 10.38
N GLU A 449 -7.11 25.98 10.29
CA GLU A 449 -8.36 26.72 10.50
C GLU A 449 -9.16 26.25 11.72
N GLY A 450 -8.87 25.06 12.26
CA GLY A 450 -9.68 24.42 13.30
C GLY A 450 -10.97 23.83 12.72
N TRP A 451 -11.93 23.51 13.62
CA TRP A 451 -13.23 22.89 13.28
C TRP A 451 -14.19 23.93 12.69
N GLN A 452 -13.87 24.40 11.50
CA GLN A 452 -14.69 25.35 10.74
C GLN A 452 -14.99 24.79 9.36
N VAL A 453 -16.13 25.18 8.79
CA VAL A 453 -16.54 24.78 7.44
C VAL A 453 -16.73 26.01 6.57
N HIS A 454 -16.15 25.96 5.39
CA HIS A 454 -16.28 26.99 4.37
C HIS A 454 -16.81 26.37 3.08
N THR A 455 -17.88 26.96 2.56
CA THR A 455 -18.38 26.59 1.23
C THR A 455 -17.78 27.52 0.19
N THR A 456 -17.24 26.95 -0.87
CA THR A 456 -16.69 27.66 -2.03
C THR A 456 -17.65 27.54 -3.20
N VAL A 457 -17.96 28.66 -3.86
CA VAL A 457 -18.81 28.65 -5.07
C VAL A 457 -17.92 28.35 -6.27
N GLU A 458 -18.27 27.29 -6.98
CA GLU A 458 -17.61 26.93 -8.23
C GLU A 458 -18.13 27.80 -9.38
N THR A 459 -17.24 28.33 -10.18
CA THR A 459 -17.58 29.15 -11.33
C THR A 459 -16.96 28.59 -12.62
N ASN A 460 -17.71 28.71 -13.73
CA ASN A 460 -17.18 28.39 -15.05
C ASN A 460 -16.19 29.46 -15.54
N LYS A 461 -15.52 29.22 -16.68
CA LYS A 461 -14.58 30.17 -17.32
C LYS A 461 -15.17 31.56 -17.61
N LYS A 462 -16.48 31.72 -17.54
CA LYS A 462 -17.21 32.99 -17.74
C LYS A 462 -17.65 33.65 -16.43
N GLY A 463 -17.21 33.13 -15.26
CA GLY A 463 -17.55 33.66 -13.94
C GLY A 463 -18.99 33.32 -13.46
N LYS A 464 -19.72 32.47 -14.18
CA LYS A 464 -21.06 32.06 -13.75
C LYS A 464 -20.97 30.90 -12.78
N ALA A 465 -21.67 30.97 -11.66
CA ALA A 465 -21.80 29.88 -10.70
C ALA A 465 -22.33 28.59 -11.38
N THR A 466 -21.64 27.48 -11.14
CA THR A 466 -21.97 26.14 -11.66
C THR A 466 -22.29 25.15 -10.56
N GLY A 467 -21.90 25.45 -9.32
CA GLY A 467 -22.07 24.62 -8.16
C GLY A 467 -21.38 25.23 -6.94
N TRP A 468 -21.25 24.43 -5.92
CA TRP A 468 -20.51 24.76 -4.71
C TRP A 468 -19.90 23.47 -4.12
N ALA A 469 -18.86 23.61 -3.33
CA ALA A 469 -18.20 22.53 -2.63
C ALA A 469 -17.79 22.94 -1.21
N CYS A 470 -17.56 21.98 -0.35
CA CYS A 470 -16.90 22.15 0.92
C CYS A 470 -15.82 21.06 1.05
N ASP A 471 -14.58 21.46 1.23
CA ASP A 471 -13.44 20.54 1.24
C ASP A 471 -13.49 19.60 2.45
N LEU A 472 -13.82 20.11 3.64
CA LEU A 472 -13.85 19.31 4.86
C LEU A 472 -15.03 18.33 4.90
N ILE A 473 -16.23 18.78 4.54
CA ILE A 473 -17.46 17.98 4.62
C ILE A 473 -18.13 17.92 3.23
N PRO A 474 -17.98 16.80 2.49
CA PRO A 474 -18.68 16.60 1.24
C PRO A 474 -20.21 16.65 1.38
N LYS A 475 -20.92 17.26 0.43
CA LYS A 475 -22.39 17.39 0.40
C LYS A 475 -23.14 16.10 0.74
N PRO A 476 -22.76 14.90 0.22
CA PRO A 476 -23.49 13.68 0.54
C PRO A 476 -23.61 13.34 2.02
N LEU A 477 -22.63 13.73 2.84
CA LEU A 477 -22.67 13.48 4.29
C LEU A 477 -23.73 14.34 4.99
N VAL A 478 -23.82 15.61 4.61
CA VAL A 478 -24.87 16.51 5.12
C VAL A 478 -26.24 16.03 4.67
N VAL A 479 -26.38 15.65 3.40
CA VAL A 479 -27.63 15.10 2.86
C VAL A 479 -28.04 13.82 3.58
N ALA A 480 -27.12 12.88 3.78
CA ALA A 480 -27.41 11.62 4.45
C ALA A 480 -27.88 11.82 5.90
N ARG A 481 -27.32 12.81 6.60
CA ARG A 481 -27.64 13.06 8.01
C ARG A 481 -28.93 13.87 8.22
N TYR A 482 -29.14 14.89 7.41
CA TYR A 482 -30.21 15.88 7.66
C TYR A 482 -31.36 15.80 6.67
N PHE A 483 -31.16 15.25 5.47
CA PHE A 483 -32.09 15.27 4.35
C PHE A 483 -32.29 13.88 3.72
N ALA A 484 -32.25 12.82 4.55
CA ALA A 484 -32.41 11.44 4.08
C ALA A 484 -33.78 11.21 3.39
N ALA A 485 -34.85 11.86 3.86
CA ALA A 485 -36.16 11.73 3.25
C ALA A 485 -36.22 12.39 1.86
N GLU A 486 -35.61 13.56 1.70
CA GLU A 486 -35.52 14.27 0.42
C GLU A 486 -34.64 13.48 -0.57
N GLN A 487 -33.53 12.88 -0.10
CA GLN A 487 -32.68 12.00 -0.91
C GLN A 487 -33.46 10.77 -1.39
N GLN A 488 -34.24 10.13 -0.52
CA GLN A 488 -35.10 9.01 -0.91
C GLN A 488 -36.17 9.42 -1.94
N ALA A 489 -36.75 10.61 -1.77
CA ALA A 489 -37.71 11.13 -2.75
C ALA A 489 -37.07 11.39 -4.13
N LEU A 490 -35.84 11.92 -4.14
CA LEU A 490 -35.04 12.12 -5.36
C LEU A 490 -34.71 10.78 -6.04
N GLU A 491 -34.26 9.78 -5.28
CA GLU A 491 -33.94 8.43 -5.78
C GLU A 491 -35.21 7.72 -6.33
N ALA A 492 -36.33 7.87 -5.64
CA ALA A 492 -37.60 7.31 -6.10
C ALA A 492 -38.06 7.96 -7.42
N ALA A 493 -37.92 9.30 -7.56
CA ALA A 493 -38.22 10.00 -8.80
C ALA A 493 -37.25 9.62 -9.93
N ALA A 494 -35.98 9.41 -9.64
CA ALA A 494 -34.98 8.92 -10.60
C ALA A 494 -35.31 7.51 -11.09
N THR A 495 -35.67 6.59 -10.19
CA THR A 495 -36.09 5.22 -10.52
C THR A 495 -37.38 5.21 -11.34
N ALA A 496 -38.36 6.06 -11.00
CA ALA A 496 -39.58 6.21 -11.77
C ALA A 496 -39.32 6.73 -13.18
N LEU A 497 -38.41 7.71 -13.31
CA LEU A 497 -37.99 8.24 -14.61
C LEU A 497 -37.30 7.17 -15.47
N ASP A 498 -36.42 6.39 -14.91
CA ASP A 498 -35.73 5.29 -15.60
C ASP A 498 -36.76 4.24 -16.08
N THR A 499 -37.68 3.85 -15.22
CA THR A 499 -38.76 2.90 -15.54
C THR A 499 -39.66 3.45 -16.67
N ALA A 500 -40.05 4.71 -16.60
CA ALA A 500 -40.90 5.33 -17.64
C ALA A 500 -40.13 5.48 -18.96
N SER A 501 -38.85 5.82 -18.92
CA SER A 501 -37.99 5.93 -20.11
C SER A 501 -37.78 4.56 -20.76
N SER A 502 -37.55 3.51 -19.98
CA SER A 502 -37.40 2.14 -20.48
C SER A 502 -38.71 1.61 -21.09
N ALA A 503 -39.87 1.96 -20.50
CA ALA A 503 -41.19 1.61 -21.08
C ALA A 503 -41.44 2.32 -22.40
N LEU A 504 -41.00 3.58 -22.54
CA LEU A 504 -41.09 4.34 -23.77
C LEU A 504 -40.23 3.73 -24.89
N GLU A 505 -38.97 3.40 -24.55
CA GLU A 505 -38.04 2.74 -25.49
C GLU A 505 -38.53 1.36 -25.91
N ALA A 506 -39.03 0.54 -24.97
CA ALA A 506 -39.61 -0.76 -25.27
C ALA A 506 -40.82 -0.66 -26.23
N LEU A 507 -41.70 0.35 -26.04
CA LEU A 507 -42.83 0.58 -26.92
C LEU A 507 -42.38 1.00 -28.33
N GLU A 508 -41.33 1.83 -28.44
CA GLU A 508 -40.73 2.22 -29.73
C GLU A 508 -40.07 1.01 -30.44
N GLU A 509 -39.40 0.14 -29.69
CA GLU A 509 -38.75 -1.07 -30.24
C GLU A 509 -39.80 -2.10 -30.70
N GLU A 510 -40.85 -2.34 -29.89
CA GLU A 510 -41.90 -3.32 -30.17
C GLU A 510 -42.71 -2.93 -31.42
N HIS A 511 -42.94 -1.64 -31.66
CA HIS A 511 -43.80 -1.11 -32.74
C HIS A 511 -43.01 -0.34 -33.82
N GLY A 512 -41.68 -0.55 -33.92
CA GLY A 512 -40.77 0.10 -34.87
C GLY A 512 -40.62 -0.61 -36.23
N GLY A 513 -41.30 -1.75 -36.47
CA GLY A 513 -41.24 -2.53 -37.71
C GLY A 513 -41.85 -1.82 -38.92
N GLU A 514 -41.55 -2.29 -40.16
CA GLU A 514 -41.94 -1.66 -41.43
C GLU A 514 -43.44 -1.41 -41.59
N ASP A 515 -44.33 -2.18 -40.99
CA ASP A 515 -45.79 -2.05 -41.05
C ASP A 515 -46.40 -1.72 -39.67
N MET A 516 -45.65 -1.17 -38.73
CA MET A 516 -46.09 -0.89 -37.36
C MET A 516 -46.25 0.60 -37.09
N ALA A 517 -46.76 0.95 -35.89
CA ALA A 517 -47.19 2.29 -35.51
C ALA A 517 -46.09 3.39 -35.65
N PHE A 518 -44.82 3.03 -35.57
CA PHE A 518 -43.72 3.98 -35.74
C PHE A 518 -42.97 3.83 -37.07
N ALA A 519 -43.53 3.07 -38.01
CA ALA A 519 -43.00 2.98 -39.36
C ALA A 519 -42.93 4.37 -40.02
N GLY A 520 -41.78 4.73 -40.58
CA GLY A 520 -41.58 6.01 -41.25
C GLY A 520 -41.24 7.20 -40.35
N PHE A 521 -41.06 6.99 -39.02
CA PHE A 521 -40.50 8.02 -38.14
C PHE A 521 -38.99 7.89 -38.12
N ASP A 522 -38.23 8.87 -38.61
CA ASP A 522 -36.77 8.93 -38.47
C ASP A 522 -36.35 9.04 -36.99
N LYS A 523 -37.17 9.74 -36.21
CA LYS A 523 -37.06 9.88 -34.77
C LYS A 523 -38.44 10.13 -34.19
N VAL A 524 -38.89 9.23 -33.32
CA VAL A 524 -40.21 9.38 -32.69
C VAL A 524 -40.20 10.60 -31.76
N ASN A 525 -41.14 11.52 -31.97
CA ASN A 525 -41.32 12.69 -31.13
C ASN A 525 -42.79 13.08 -31.03
N ALA A 526 -43.13 13.81 -29.97
CA ALA A 526 -44.51 14.14 -29.65
C ALA A 526 -45.26 14.95 -30.77
N ALA A 527 -44.56 15.73 -31.57
CA ALA A 527 -45.15 16.47 -32.66
C ALA A 527 -45.59 15.52 -33.81
N GLN A 528 -44.66 14.67 -34.24
CA GLN A 528 -44.93 13.68 -35.31
C GLN A 528 -46.04 12.68 -34.90
N VAL A 529 -46.00 12.20 -33.66
CA VAL A 529 -47.04 11.29 -33.15
C VAL A 529 -48.40 11.95 -33.09
N LYS A 530 -48.49 13.22 -32.68
CA LYS A 530 -49.74 14.00 -32.69
C LYS A 530 -50.25 14.26 -34.11
N ASP A 531 -49.37 14.53 -35.06
CA ASP A 531 -49.77 14.73 -36.46
C ASP A 531 -50.24 13.42 -37.06
N ARG A 532 -49.58 12.30 -36.82
CA ARG A 532 -50.02 10.97 -37.24
C ARG A 532 -51.41 10.59 -36.66
N LEU A 533 -51.61 10.88 -35.37
CA LEU A 533 -52.93 10.69 -34.74
C LEU A 533 -54.03 11.50 -35.36
N ARG A 534 -53.77 12.72 -35.92
CA ARG A 534 -54.74 13.52 -36.67
C ARG A 534 -55.02 12.93 -38.04
N GLU A 535 -53.99 12.41 -38.72
CA GLU A 535 -54.11 11.75 -40.03
C GLU A 535 -55.05 10.54 -39.99
N ILE A 536 -54.77 9.62 -39.03
CA ILE A 536 -55.54 8.38 -38.88
C ILE A 536 -56.98 8.62 -38.33
N GLY A 537 -57.17 9.74 -37.64
CA GLY A 537 -58.49 10.19 -37.18
C GLY A 537 -59.32 9.12 -36.45
N LYS A 538 -60.53 8.79 -36.98
CA LYS A 538 -61.46 7.77 -36.47
C LYS A 538 -61.45 6.49 -37.31
N ASP A 539 -60.46 6.27 -38.13
CA ASP A 539 -60.36 5.08 -38.95
C ASP A 539 -60.38 3.80 -38.06
N LYS A 540 -61.30 2.89 -38.40
CA LYS A 540 -61.47 1.66 -37.60
C LYS A 540 -60.32 0.66 -37.81
N ASP A 541 -59.71 0.67 -38.99
CA ASP A 541 -58.62 -0.25 -39.33
C ASP A 541 -57.28 0.18 -38.69
N ALA A 542 -57.18 1.46 -38.28
CA ALA A 542 -56.07 2.03 -37.57
C ALA A 542 -56.25 2.10 -36.02
N ALA A 543 -57.14 1.30 -35.44
CA ALA A 543 -57.49 1.36 -34.03
C ALA A 543 -56.29 0.97 -33.15
N GLU A 544 -55.58 -0.06 -33.51
CA GLU A 544 -54.40 -0.59 -32.79
C GLU A 544 -53.23 0.42 -32.84
N GLU A 545 -52.91 0.95 -34.03
CA GLU A 545 -51.91 2.01 -34.20
C GLU A 545 -52.24 3.25 -33.34
N ARG A 546 -53.48 3.64 -33.30
CA ARG A 546 -53.96 4.78 -32.49
C ARG A 546 -53.76 4.57 -31.00
N ASP A 547 -53.98 3.37 -30.48
CA ASP A 547 -53.83 3.05 -29.07
C ASP A 547 -52.34 3.02 -28.67
N VAL A 548 -51.48 2.50 -29.54
CA VAL A 548 -50.00 2.55 -29.36
C VAL A 548 -49.51 3.99 -29.36
N LEU A 549 -49.89 4.82 -30.33
CA LEU A 549 -49.50 6.22 -30.41
C LEU A 549 -49.97 7.05 -29.20
N LYS A 550 -51.16 6.76 -28.66
CA LYS A 550 -51.67 7.39 -27.43
C LYS A 550 -50.89 6.91 -26.20
N ALA A 551 -50.59 5.62 -26.12
CA ALA A 551 -49.78 5.08 -25.04
C ALA A 551 -48.38 5.73 -25.04
N TRP A 552 -47.77 5.85 -26.22
CA TRP A 552 -46.49 6.55 -26.37
C TRP A 552 -46.53 8.00 -25.89
N LEU A 553 -47.58 8.78 -26.31
CA LEU A 553 -47.74 10.17 -25.85
C LEU A 553 -47.86 10.27 -24.33
N LYS A 554 -48.59 9.35 -23.71
CA LYS A 554 -48.72 9.30 -22.26
C LYS A 554 -47.39 9.04 -21.60
N HIS A 555 -46.64 8.02 -22.03
CA HIS A 555 -45.33 7.74 -21.50
C HIS A 555 -44.34 8.89 -21.73
N ALA A 556 -44.37 9.54 -22.88
CA ALA A 556 -43.54 10.70 -23.17
C ALA A 556 -43.86 11.91 -22.26
N GLU A 557 -45.15 12.11 -21.92
CA GLU A 557 -45.58 13.12 -20.94
C GLU A 557 -45.13 12.76 -19.53
N ASP A 558 -45.31 11.51 -19.11
CA ASP A 558 -44.84 11.00 -17.82
C ASP A 558 -43.32 11.20 -17.67
N VAL A 559 -42.52 10.88 -18.71
CA VAL A 559 -41.06 11.11 -18.74
C VAL A 559 -40.72 12.60 -18.63
N ALA A 560 -41.47 13.47 -19.33
CA ALA A 560 -41.20 14.91 -19.25
C ALA A 560 -41.52 15.49 -17.86
N ASP A 561 -42.63 15.05 -17.26
CA ASP A 561 -43.05 15.49 -15.92
C ASP A 561 -42.08 14.96 -14.85
N LEU A 562 -41.65 13.69 -14.92
CA LEU A 562 -40.67 13.10 -14.01
C LEU A 562 -39.31 13.78 -14.13
N LYS A 563 -38.84 14.13 -15.34
CA LYS A 563 -37.61 14.93 -15.53
C LYS A 563 -37.72 16.30 -14.87
N LYS A 564 -38.86 16.96 -14.98
CA LYS A 564 -39.11 18.26 -14.35
C LYS A 564 -39.13 18.11 -12.82
N GLN A 565 -39.83 17.09 -12.32
CA GLN A 565 -39.89 16.78 -10.87
C GLN A 565 -38.51 16.50 -10.32
N LEU A 566 -37.70 15.61 -10.96
CA LEU A 566 -36.36 15.28 -10.57
C LEU A 566 -35.46 16.52 -10.47
N LYS A 567 -35.50 17.38 -11.49
CA LYS A 567 -34.74 18.63 -11.49
C LYS A 567 -35.15 19.59 -10.36
N THR A 568 -36.43 19.62 -10.01
CA THR A 568 -36.94 20.45 -8.92
C THR A 568 -36.47 19.91 -7.56
N LEU A 569 -36.64 18.60 -7.34
CA LEU A 569 -36.17 17.93 -6.10
C LEU A 569 -34.68 18.06 -5.90
N ASP A 570 -33.87 17.89 -6.95
CA ASP A 570 -32.40 18.05 -6.88
C ASP A 570 -32.03 19.51 -6.53
N ALA A 571 -32.64 20.49 -7.14
CA ALA A 571 -32.39 21.90 -6.85
C ALA A 571 -32.83 22.30 -5.42
N GLU A 572 -33.97 21.78 -4.96
CA GLU A 572 -34.43 22.00 -3.58
C GLU A 572 -33.51 21.36 -2.54
N LEU A 573 -33.09 20.11 -2.80
CA LEU A 573 -32.16 19.40 -1.94
C LEU A 573 -30.78 20.10 -1.90
N ASP A 574 -30.29 20.57 -3.06
CA ASP A 574 -29.05 21.33 -3.14
C ASP A 574 -29.11 22.64 -2.34
N ALA A 575 -30.18 23.39 -2.47
CA ALA A 575 -30.41 24.63 -1.73
C ALA A 575 -30.50 24.39 -0.21
N LYS A 576 -31.22 23.34 0.23
CA LYS A 576 -31.33 22.94 1.63
C LYS A 576 -29.97 22.55 2.19
N ALA A 577 -29.21 21.72 1.47
CA ALA A 577 -27.88 21.30 1.87
C ALA A 577 -26.95 22.51 2.03
N PHE A 578 -26.90 23.41 1.04
CA PHE A 578 -26.09 24.63 1.11
C PHE A 578 -26.44 25.50 2.33
N ALA A 579 -27.72 25.69 2.61
CA ALA A 579 -28.20 26.48 3.73
C ALA A 579 -27.87 25.86 5.10
N GLN A 580 -27.61 24.56 5.18
CA GLN A 580 -27.29 23.84 6.40
C GLN A 580 -25.86 24.12 6.90
N TYR A 581 -24.86 24.29 5.97
CA TYR A 581 -23.45 24.43 6.34
C TYR A 581 -23.16 25.56 7.34
N PRO A 582 -23.66 26.81 7.12
CA PRO A 582 -23.41 27.90 8.07
C PRO A 582 -24.12 27.74 9.41
N GLN A 583 -25.02 26.75 9.55
CA GLN A 583 -25.75 26.46 10.78
C GLN A 583 -25.13 25.34 11.61
N LEU A 584 -24.12 24.63 11.06
CA LEU A 584 -23.49 23.53 11.75
C LEU A 584 -22.70 24.02 12.96
N SER A 585 -23.00 23.47 14.12
CA SER A 585 -22.19 23.62 15.33
C SER A 585 -20.87 22.84 15.23
N VAL A 586 -19.90 23.16 16.08
CA VAL A 586 -18.61 22.44 16.12
C VAL A 586 -18.82 20.95 16.39
N ASP A 587 -19.72 20.58 17.29
CA ASP A 587 -20.02 19.17 17.61
C ASP A 587 -20.62 18.43 16.40
N GLU A 588 -21.45 19.09 15.60
CA GLU A 588 -22.00 18.52 14.39
C GLU A 588 -20.94 18.38 13.28
N ILE A 589 -20.03 19.35 13.14
CA ILE A 589 -18.89 19.28 12.23
C ILE A 589 -18.00 18.09 12.62
N GLN A 590 -17.66 17.95 13.90
CA GLN A 590 -16.86 16.82 14.41
C GLN A 590 -17.57 15.49 14.16
N THR A 591 -18.87 15.40 14.35
CA THR A 591 -19.64 14.19 14.07
C THR A 591 -19.63 13.83 12.58
N LEU A 592 -19.88 14.80 11.69
CA LEU A 592 -19.85 14.58 10.24
C LEU A 592 -18.47 14.15 9.75
N VAL A 593 -17.39 14.76 10.26
CA VAL A 593 -16.03 14.46 9.82
C VAL A 593 -15.48 13.20 10.48
N VAL A 594 -15.60 13.08 11.80
CA VAL A 594 -14.98 11.96 12.53
C VAL A 594 -15.83 10.70 12.41
N ASP A 595 -17.13 10.79 12.69
CA ASP A 595 -17.98 9.60 12.74
C ASP A 595 -18.46 9.19 11.34
N ASP A 596 -19.03 10.13 10.56
CA ASP A 596 -19.68 9.81 9.29
C ASP A 596 -18.70 9.73 8.12
N LYS A 597 -17.56 10.43 8.19
CA LYS A 597 -16.55 10.43 7.11
C LYS A 597 -15.40 9.46 7.43
N TRP A 598 -14.63 9.71 8.50
CA TRP A 598 -13.40 8.97 8.77
C TRP A 598 -13.65 7.56 9.31
N LEU A 599 -14.37 7.45 10.43
CA LEU A 599 -14.62 6.15 11.07
C LEU A 599 -15.54 5.26 10.23
N ALA A 600 -16.52 5.83 9.51
CA ALA A 600 -17.37 5.08 8.61
C ALA A 600 -16.59 4.49 7.43
N ALA A 601 -15.66 5.26 6.82
CA ALA A 601 -14.80 4.77 5.74
C ALA A 601 -13.91 3.62 6.21
N LEU A 602 -13.29 3.75 7.38
CA LEU A 602 -12.47 2.70 7.97
C LEU A 602 -13.29 1.45 8.33
N SER A 603 -14.50 1.64 8.85
CA SER A 603 -15.41 0.52 9.13
C SER A 603 -15.76 -0.27 7.87
N ALA A 604 -16.04 0.42 6.77
CA ALA A 604 -16.30 -0.21 5.48
C ALA A 604 -15.08 -0.99 4.96
N ALA A 605 -13.87 -0.43 5.11
CA ALA A 605 -12.63 -1.10 4.71
C ALA A 605 -12.36 -2.38 5.54
N VAL A 606 -12.59 -2.33 6.87
CA VAL A 606 -12.48 -3.50 7.75
C VAL A 606 -13.50 -4.57 7.37
N HIS A 607 -14.72 -4.18 7.03
CA HIS A 607 -15.73 -5.12 6.54
C HIS A 607 -15.27 -5.82 5.24
N GLY A 608 -14.67 -5.08 4.32
CA GLY A 608 -14.05 -5.63 3.10
C GLY A 608 -12.96 -6.68 3.41
N GLU A 609 -12.17 -6.50 4.47
CA GLU A 609 -11.18 -7.51 4.89
C GLU A 609 -11.85 -8.79 5.40
N VAL A 610 -12.97 -8.69 6.12
CA VAL A 610 -13.75 -9.88 6.53
C VAL A 610 -14.31 -10.63 5.32
N GLU A 611 -14.80 -9.91 4.33
CA GLU A 611 -15.23 -10.53 3.06
C GLU A 611 -14.07 -11.22 2.35
N ARG A 612 -12.87 -10.62 2.32
CA ARG A 612 -11.66 -11.21 1.76
C ARG A 612 -11.30 -12.54 2.45
N VAL A 613 -11.47 -12.62 3.77
CA VAL A 613 -11.29 -13.88 4.52
C VAL A 613 -12.25 -14.96 4.00
N SER A 614 -13.53 -14.64 3.80
CA SER A 614 -14.51 -15.58 3.25
C SER A 614 -14.19 -16.01 1.81
N GLN A 615 -13.76 -15.06 0.98
CA GLN A 615 -13.37 -15.32 -0.41
C GLN A 615 -12.14 -16.23 -0.49
N ALA A 616 -11.13 -15.98 0.35
CA ALA A 616 -9.91 -16.79 0.40
C ALA A 616 -10.23 -18.24 0.82
N LEU A 617 -11.04 -18.42 1.87
CA LEU A 617 -11.48 -19.74 2.29
C LEU A 617 -12.31 -20.45 1.20
N THR A 618 -13.28 -19.73 0.62
CA THR A 618 -14.13 -20.26 -0.47
C THR A 618 -13.28 -20.72 -1.66
N LYS A 619 -12.35 -19.88 -2.09
CA LYS A 619 -11.44 -20.18 -3.20
C LYS A 619 -10.65 -21.46 -2.91
N ARG A 620 -10.05 -21.55 -1.72
CA ARG A 620 -9.22 -22.69 -1.36
C ARG A 620 -10.02 -23.99 -1.25
N VAL A 621 -11.21 -23.95 -0.67
CA VAL A 621 -12.10 -25.13 -0.60
C VAL A 621 -12.52 -25.58 -2.00
N LYS A 622 -12.82 -24.64 -2.91
CA LYS A 622 -13.12 -24.97 -4.32
C LYS A 622 -11.94 -25.61 -5.03
N GLU A 623 -10.74 -25.03 -4.91
CA GLU A 623 -9.51 -25.57 -5.50
C GLU A 623 -9.24 -27.01 -5.06
N LEU A 624 -9.40 -27.32 -3.77
CA LEU A 624 -9.24 -28.68 -3.24
C LEU A 624 -10.32 -29.62 -3.79
N ALA A 625 -11.56 -29.17 -3.88
CA ALA A 625 -12.64 -29.97 -4.43
C ALA A 625 -12.44 -30.26 -5.93
N GLU A 626 -12.07 -29.27 -6.71
CA GLU A 626 -11.83 -29.40 -8.16
C GLU A 626 -10.65 -30.34 -8.45
N ARG A 627 -9.57 -30.20 -7.66
CA ARG A 627 -8.35 -31.02 -7.84
C ARG A 627 -8.59 -32.52 -7.76
N TYR A 628 -9.51 -32.93 -6.90
CA TYR A 628 -9.79 -34.34 -6.64
C TYR A 628 -11.22 -34.75 -7.03
N ALA A 629 -11.92 -33.95 -7.85
CA ALA A 629 -13.33 -34.18 -8.20
C ALA A 629 -13.56 -35.47 -9.03
N ALA A 630 -12.66 -35.72 -9.98
CA ALA A 630 -12.79 -36.90 -10.86
C ALA A 630 -11.51 -37.75 -10.80
N PRO A 631 -11.62 -39.04 -10.48
CA PRO A 631 -10.49 -39.96 -10.56
C PRO A 631 -9.88 -40.01 -11.97
N LEU A 632 -8.56 -40.05 -12.06
CA LEU A 632 -7.84 -40.10 -13.35
C LEU A 632 -8.34 -41.16 -14.32
N PRO A 633 -8.72 -42.38 -13.88
CA PRO A 633 -9.31 -43.40 -14.78
C PRO A 633 -10.63 -42.96 -15.43
N GLN A 634 -11.40 -42.07 -14.79
CA GLN A 634 -12.64 -41.51 -15.36
C GLN A 634 -12.39 -40.36 -16.34
N LEU A 635 -11.23 -39.68 -16.22
CA LEU A 635 -10.83 -38.63 -17.15
C LEU A 635 -10.18 -39.18 -18.42
N ALA A 636 -9.69 -40.43 -18.39
CA ALA A 636 -9.06 -41.11 -19.52
C ALA A 636 -10.05 -41.96 -20.34
N ALA A 637 -11.28 -42.17 -19.86
CA ALA A 637 -12.38 -42.81 -20.55
C ALA A 637 -13.28 -41.81 -21.27
#